data_afc544b18753d970bd906b4d5d20fa97
#
_entry.id   afc544b18753d970bd906b4d5d20fa97
#
_cell.length_a   1.000
_cell.length_b   1.000
_cell.length_c   1.000
_cell.angle_alpha   90.00
_cell.angle_beta   90.00
_cell.angle_gamma   90.00
#
_symmetry.space_group_name_H-M   'P 1'
#
loop_
_entity.id
_entity.type
_entity.pdbx_description
1 polymer ?
#
loop_
_entity_poly.entity_id
_entity_poly.type
_entity_poly.pdbx_seq_one_letter_code
_entity_poly.pdbx_strand_id
1 'polypeptide(L)'
;MLISEAQAPGKLYLAGEYAVVNPGNPALLMAVNRYVEARVSSSERWLVTSAQFSGSQVVVGGYVPDNLSFASAALEIARNYASKVSEREVCGHVHIDSHLQSDDGTKFGLGSSAAVCVAVVRAVLAAYGVQASPVTVFKLAATAHFLVQGNGSLGDVAASSMGGLVYYRSPDREWLRSFVDAHTAPAQFASATADYENSLYGTLLRLDTVALVEQAWPDLVIEQVSEAANLEIEVGWTGKPASTKTLVKKAAKPVEPAKYQAFLHASARSVDALRALVSAPTGAGVRAPAGQLASVVAELRAQLNELSALRDVPVETDELRLGIEIALAHGFAAKSSGAGGGDCLIALRVNPAALANSAALATVHDVTAYSHSLREAWLEAGITPLALSLSPAHTTAASSSDFSAEGEVYDA
;
A
#
# COMPACT_ATOMS: atom_id res chain seq x y z
N MET A 1 -17.71 -0.93 24.99
CA MET A 1 -17.20 -2.33 24.89
C MET A 1 -16.63 -2.52 23.50
N LEU A 2 -15.48 -3.18 23.36
CA LEU A 2 -14.88 -3.50 22.05
C LEU A 2 -15.82 -4.48 21.31
N ILE A 3 -16.10 -4.20 20.03
CA ILE A 3 -16.93 -5.04 19.16
C ILE A 3 -16.04 -5.79 18.17
N SER A 4 -15.06 -5.10 17.56
CA SER A 4 -14.13 -5.66 16.58
C SER A 4 -12.83 -4.87 16.52
N GLU A 5 -11.80 -5.52 16.00
CA GLU A 5 -10.49 -4.94 15.74
C GLU A 5 -9.94 -5.50 14.43
N ALA A 6 -9.23 -4.68 13.68
CA ALA A 6 -8.56 -5.09 12.46
C ALA A 6 -7.33 -4.22 12.19
N GLN A 7 -6.37 -4.80 11.47
CA GLN A 7 -5.17 -4.09 11.04
C GLN A 7 -4.99 -4.18 9.53
N ALA A 8 -4.25 -3.22 8.98
CA ALA A 8 -3.84 -3.21 7.58
C ALA A 8 -2.38 -2.78 7.46
N PRO A 9 -1.55 -3.52 6.71
CA PRO A 9 -0.14 -3.22 6.54
C PRO A 9 0.08 -1.98 5.67
N GLY A 10 1.22 -1.31 5.90
CA GLY A 10 1.80 -0.39 4.94
C GLY A 10 2.35 -1.13 3.72
N LYS A 11 2.87 -0.38 2.75
CA LYS A 11 3.37 -0.92 1.48
C LYS A 11 4.67 -0.26 1.00
N LEU A 12 5.41 -0.99 0.15
CA LEU A 12 6.48 -0.48 -0.70
C LEU A 12 6.24 -0.92 -2.15
N TYR A 13 6.67 -0.09 -3.10
CA TYR A 13 6.78 -0.49 -4.49
C TYR A 13 8.14 -1.14 -4.73
N LEU A 14 8.14 -2.34 -5.30
CA LEU A 14 9.35 -2.99 -5.79
C LEU A 14 9.58 -2.63 -7.27
N ALA A 15 8.50 -2.50 -8.06
CA ALA A 15 8.55 -2.13 -9.47
C ALA A 15 7.22 -1.57 -9.97
N GLY A 16 7.24 -0.83 -11.08
CA GLY A 16 6.05 -0.39 -11.82
C GLY A 16 5.49 0.96 -11.38
N GLU A 17 6.23 1.72 -10.59
CA GLU A 17 5.87 3.08 -10.19
C GLU A 17 5.58 3.95 -11.42
N TYR A 18 4.65 4.87 -11.30
CA TYR A 18 4.14 5.74 -12.38
C TYR A 18 3.45 4.99 -13.54
N ALA A 19 4.04 3.91 -14.08
CA ALA A 19 3.43 3.14 -15.17
C ALA A 19 2.07 2.58 -14.74
N VAL A 20 1.98 2.05 -13.52
CA VAL A 20 0.77 1.49 -12.92
C VAL A 20 -0.38 2.49 -12.79
N VAL A 21 -0.13 3.79 -12.92
CA VAL A 21 -1.21 4.80 -12.97
C VAL A 21 -2.03 4.67 -14.26
N ASN A 22 -1.50 4.09 -15.32
CA ASN A 22 -2.26 3.80 -16.54
C ASN A 22 -2.94 2.44 -16.40
N PRO A 23 -4.26 2.33 -16.67
CA PRO A 23 -4.99 1.07 -16.53
C PRO A 23 -4.29 -0.10 -17.23
N GLY A 24 -4.31 -1.28 -16.61
CA GLY A 24 -3.72 -2.49 -17.15
C GLY A 24 -2.19 -2.60 -17.05
N ASN A 25 -1.46 -1.54 -16.69
CA ASN A 25 -0.01 -1.63 -16.52
C ASN A 25 0.35 -2.26 -15.17
N PRO A 26 1.36 -3.16 -15.15
CA PRO A 26 1.68 -3.92 -13.95
C PRO A 26 2.55 -3.15 -12.96
N ALA A 27 2.45 -3.55 -11.71
CA ALA A 27 3.37 -3.24 -10.63
C ALA A 27 3.60 -4.45 -9.74
N LEU A 28 4.73 -4.47 -9.04
CA LEU A 28 5.02 -5.41 -7.98
C LEU A 28 5.15 -4.63 -6.67
N LEU A 29 4.33 -4.99 -5.69
CA LEU A 29 4.28 -4.33 -4.40
C LEU A 29 4.58 -5.33 -3.28
N MET A 30 5.07 -4.80 -2.17
CA MET A 30 5.31 -5.51 -0.93
C MET A 30 4.49 -4.86 0.18
N ALA A 31 3.65 -5.63 0.85
CA ALA A 31 3.07 -5.24 2.13
C ALA A 31 4.11 -5.42 3.24
N VAL A 32 4.22 -4.44 4.15
CA VAL A 32 5.24 -4.43 5.20
C VAL A 32 4.64 -4.63 6.58
N ASN A 33 5.43 -5.14 7.53
CA ASN A 33 5.04 -5.46 8.91
C ASN A 33 4.88 -4.23 9.83
N ARG A 34 4.49 -3.10 9.28
CA ARG A 34 4.00 -1.93 10.03
C ARG A 34 2.56 -1.66 9.64
N TYR A 35 1.72 -1.39 10.63
CA TYR A 35 0.27 -1.45 10.46
C TYR A 35 -0.43 -0.15 10.85
N VAL A 36 -1.60 0.02 10.30
CA VAL A 36 -2.67 0.85 10.86
C VAL A 36 -3.66 -0.08 11.52
N GLU A 37 -4.04 0.24 12.75
CA GLU A 37 -5.05 -0.47 13.51
C GLU A 37 -6.36 0.33 13.52
N ALA A 38 -7.49 -0.37 13.43
CA ALA A 38 -8.81 0.21 13.59
C ALA A 38 -9.63 -0.64 14.57
N ARG A 39 -10.15 -0.01 15.62
CA ARG A 39 -10.97 -0.64 16.66
C ARG A 39 -12.36 -0.06 16.64
N VAL A 40 -13.38 -0.92 16.65
CA VAL A 40 -14.76 -0.53 16.77
C VAL A 40 -15.27 -0.87 18.17
N SER A 41 -15.67 0.13 18.92
CA SER A 41 -16.33 -0.04 20.23
C SER A 41 -17.79 0.39 20.16
N SER A 42 -18.64 -0.11 21.07
CA SER A 42 -20.05 0.27 21.13
C SER A 42 -20.23 1.76 21.40
N SER A 43 -21.13 2.39 20.66
CA SER A 43 -21.51 3.80 20.81
C SER A 43 -22.95 4.00 20.34
N GLU A 44 -23.62 5.05 20.80
CA GLU A 44 -24.97 5.43 20.36
C GLU A 44 -24.99 6.00 18.94
N ARG A 45 -23.85 6.48 18.44
CA ARG A 45 -23.68 7.06 17.11
C ARG A 45 -22.39 6.54 16.49
N TRP A 46 -22.34 6.49 15.17
CA TRP A 46 -21.08 6.29 14.48
C TRP A 46 -20.16 7.48 14.66
N LEU A 47 -18.98 7.22 15.20
CA LEU A 47 -17.93 8.18 15.46
C LEU A 47 -16.62 7.70 14.82
N VAL A 48 -15.77 8.63 14.41
CA VAL A 48 -14.39 8.36 13.95
C VAL A 48 -13.43 9.25 14.70
N THR A 49 -12.39 8.67 15.27
CA THR A 49 -11.26 9.38 15.89
C THR A 49 -9.95 8.73 15.49
N SER A 50 -8.84 9.45 15.65
CA SER A 50 -7.50 8.93 15.42
C SER A 50 -6.55 9.38 16.51
N ALA A 51 -5.66 8.49 16.94
CA ALA A 51 -4.59 8.79 17.89
C ALA A 51 -3.64 9.89 17.37
N GLN A 52 -3.43 9.95 16.04
CA GLN A 52 -2.57 10.92 15.38
C GLN A 52 -3.16 12.34 15.33
N PHE A 53 -4.46 12.50 15.56
CA PHE A 53 -5.17 13.77 15.42
C PHE A 53 -6.01 14.06 16.67
N SER A 54 -5.33 14.31 17.78
CA SER A 54 -5.99 14.63 19.06
C SER A 54 -6.94 15.84 18.91
N GLY A 55 -8.18 15.68 19.37
CA GLY A 55 -9.22 16.70 19.27
C GLY A 55 -10.03 16.71 17.97
N SER A 56 -9.65 15.93 16.95
CA SER A 56 -10.47 15.74 15.76
C SER A 56 -11.40 14.55 15.93
N GLN A 57 -12.70 14.79 15.79
CA GLN A 57 -13.74 13.77 15.85
C GLN A 57 -14.76 14.01 14.73
N VAL A 58 -15.19 12.93 14.09
CA VAL A 58 -16.31 12.95 13.13
C VAL A 58 -17.50 12.22 13.73
N VAL A 59 -18.64 12.88 13.75
CA VAL A 59 -19.96 12.25 13.92
C VAL A 59 -20.51 12.04 12.53
N VAL A 60 -20.95 10.81 12.22
CA VAL A 60 -21.55 10.51 10.92
C VAL A 60 -22.77 11.41 10.68
N GLY A 61 -22.86 11.98 9.49
CA GLY A 61 -23.87 12.99 9.15
C GLY A 61 -23.44 14.45 9.42
N GLY A 62 -22.28 14.65 10.07
CA GLY A 62 -21.70 15.96 10.36
C GLY A 62 -20.55 16.37 9.45
N TYR A 63 -19.88 17.46 9.83
CA TYR A 63 -18.67 17.92 9.14
C TYR A 63 -17.52 16.91 9.27
N VAL A 64 -16.83 16.65 8.17
CA VAL A 64 -15.65 15.78 8.12
C VAL A 64 -14.41 16.61 7.84
N PRO A 65 -13.48 16.72 8.81
CA PRO A 65 -12.21 17.40 8.59
C PRO A 65 -11.29 16.59 7.67
N ASP A 66 -10.41 17.26 6.93
CA ASP A 66 -9.55 16.66 5.92
C ASP A 66 -8.70 15.50 6.44
N ASN A 67 -8.20 15.60 7.68
CA ASN A 67 -7.36 14.60 8.32
C ASN A 67 -8.09 13.29 8.66
N LEU A 68 -9.43 13.28 8.69
CA LEU A 68 -10.26 12.08 8.88
C LEU A 68 -11.06 11.68 7.64
N SER A 69 -10.83 12.32 6.50
CA SER A 69 -11.59 12.10 5.26
C SER A 69 -11.53 10.65 4.75
N PHE A 70 -10.36 10.05 4.72
CA PHE A 70 -10.19 8.66 4.28
C PHE A 70 -10.89 7.66 5.21
N ALA A 71 -10.76 7.86 6.51
CA ALA A 71 -11.40 7.01 7.51
C ALA A 71 -12.93 7.11 7.46
N SER A 72 -13.45 8.33 7.30
CA SER A 72 -14.90 8.56 7.18
C SER A 72 -15.46 7.97 5.91
N ALA A 73 -14.78 8.12 4.77
CA ALA A 73 -15.19 7.49 3.52
C ALA A 73 -15.18 5.95 3.60
N ALA A 74 -14.15 5.38 4.23
CA ALA A 74 -14.06 3.94 4.46
C ALA A 74 -15.16 3.42 5.38
N LEU A 75 -15.51 4.17 6.43
CA LEU A 75 -16.63 3.84 7.30
C LEU A 75 -17.95 3.82 6.53
N GLU A 76 -18.24 4.87 5.73
CA GLU A 76 -19.53 4.97 5.02
C GLU A 76 -19.73 3.84 4.02
N ILE A 77 -18.72 3.52 3.21
CA ILE A 77 -18.84 2.44 2.23
C ILE A 77 -18.93 1.06 2.89
N ALA A 78 -18.17 0.85 3.98
CA ALA A 78 -18.16 -0.43 4.69
C ALA A 78 -19.50 -0.70 5.38
N ARG A 79 -20.07 0.31 6.07
CA ARG A 79 -21.37 0.17 6.72
C ARG A 79 -22.52 0.02 5.71
N ASN A 80 -22.44 0.73 4.57
CA ASN A 80 -23.41 0.59 3.49
C ASN A 80 -23.39 -0.86 2.93
N TYR A 81 -22.22 -1.41 2.65
CA TYR A 81 -22.11 -2.80 2.21
C TYR A 81 -22.59 -3.77 3.28
N ALA A 82 -22.09 -3.63 4.51
CA ALA A 82 -22.40 -4.54 5.62
C ALA A 82 -23.88 -4.58 5.93
N SER A 83 -24.59 -3.44 5.92
CA SER A 83 -26.05 -3.38 6.17
C SER A 83 -26.90 -4.07 5.09
N LYS A 84 -26.35 -4.32 3.90
CA LYS A 84 -27.04 -5.03 2.81
C LYS A 84 -26.81 -6.55 2.86
N VAL A 85 -25.69 -6.99 3.45
CA VAL A 85 -25.30 -8.41 3.46
C VAL A 85 -25.36 -9.05 4.85
N SER A 86 -25.73 -8.29 5.89
CA SER A 86 -25.86 -8.76 7.26
C SER A 86 -27.18 -8.27 7.87
N GLU A 87 -27.80 -9.12 8.68
CA GLU A 87 -28.99 -8.75 9.46
C GLU A 87 -28.66 -8.02 10.78
N ARG A 88 -27.35 -7.87 11.10
CA ARG A 88 -26.91 -7.20 12.33
C ARG A 88 -27.03 -5.70 12.20
N GLU A 89 -27.61 -5.07 13.19
CA GLU A 89 -27.53 -3.63 13.38
C GLU A 89 -26.36 -3.31 14.30
N VAL A 90 -25.46 -2.46 13.83
CA VAL A 90 -24.27 -2.02 14.57
C VAL A 90 -24.20 -0.51 14.55
N CYS A 91 -23.89 0.06 15.70
CA CYS A 91 -23.49 1.45 15.83
C CYS A 91 -22.25 1.50 16.73
N GLY A 92 -21.24 2.27 16.33
CA GLY A 92 -19.96 2.20 17.01
C GLY A 92 -19.06 3.41 16.84
N HIS A 93 -18.01 3.41 17.63
CA HIS A 93 -16.90 4.36 17.56
C HIS A 93 -15.68 3.68 16.95
N VAL A 94 -15.25 4.13 15.79
CA VAL A 94 -14.02 3.71 15.12
C VAL A 94 -12.88 4.56 15.64
N HIS A 95 -11.93 3.93 16.33
CA HIS A 95 -10.67 4.55 16.75
C HIS A 95 -9.53 3.98 15.92
N ILE A 96 -8.68 4.87 15.40
CA ILE A 96 -7.58 4.52 14.48
C ILE A 96 -6.26 4.87 15.14
N ASP A 97 -5.30 3.93 15.07
CA ASP A 97 -3.91 4.16 15.42
C ASP A 97 -2.99 3.75 14.26
N SER A 98 -1.91 4.50 14.02
CA SER A 98 -1.03 4.30 12.87
C SER A 98 0.43 4.24 13.29
N HIS A 99 1.09 3.13 12.96
CA HIS A 99 2.53 2.91 13.14
C HIS A 99 3.33 3.16 11.85
N LEU A 100 2.76 3.90 10.86
CA LEU A 100 3.36 4.22 9.57
C LEU A 100 4.06 5.59 9.53
N GLN A 101 4.40 6.10 10.70
CA GLN A 101 5.11 7.37 10.89
C GLN A 101 6.14 7.23 12.01
N SER A 102 7.11 8.14 12.05
CA SER A 102 8.08 8.27 13.14
C SER A 102 7.44 8.87 14.40
N ASP A 103 8.15 8.85 15.51
CA ASP A 103 7.67 9.35 16.81
C ASP A 103 7.32 10.84 16.79
N ASP A 104 7.97 11.62 15.92
CA ASP A 104 7.67 13.04 15.69
C ASP A 104 6.47 13.27 14.73
N GLY A 105 5.81 12.21 14.28
CA GLY A 105 4.67 12.25 13.37
C GLY A 105 5.03 12.38 11.88
N THR A 106 6.31 12.34 11.52
CA THR A 106 6.72 12.40 10.11
C THR A 106 6.44 11.07 9.42
N LYS A 107 5.73 11.11 8.29
CA LYS A 107 5.32 9.90 7.56
C LYS A 107 6.51 9.24 6.87
N PHE A 108 6.59 7.92 6.96
CA PHE A 108 7.61 7.12 6.25
C PHE A 108 7.37 6.94 4.75
N GLY A 109 6.21 7.35 4.21
CA GLY A 109 5.86 7.09 2.81
C GLY A 109 5.31 5.68 2.54
N LEU A 110 4.91 4.97 3.58
CA LEU A 110 4.42 3.58 3.52
C LEU A 110 2.94 3.43 3.16
N GLY A 111 2.26 4.47 2.65
CA GLY A 111 0.87 4.38 2.17
C GLY A 111 -0.18 4.43 3.28
N SER A 112 -0.03 5.29 4.28
CA SER A 112 -0.92 5.37 5.45
C SER A 112 -2.40 5.60 5.10
N SER A 113 -2.73 6.40 4.08
CA SER A 113 -4.14 6.64 3.69
C SER A 113 -4.83 5.37 3.20
N ALA A 114 -4.13 4.56 2.41
CA ALA A 114 -4.64 3.27 1.93
C ALA A 114 -4.82 2.28 3.08
N ALA A 115 -3.82 2.17 3.96
CA ALA A 115 -3.89 1.30 5.13
C ALA A 115 -5.03 1.71 6.09
N VAL A 116 -5.28 3.02 6.29
CA VAL A 116 -6.44 3.52 7.04
C VAL A 116 -7.75 3.04 6.41
N CYS A 117 -7.93 3.22 5.09
CA CYS A 117 -9.15 2.76 4.43
C CYS A 117 -9.36 1.25 4.61
N VAL A 118 -8.32 0.46 4.43
CA VAL A 118 -8.40 -1.01 4.55
C VAL A 118 -8.68 -1.45 5.99
N ALA A 119 -7.99 -0.88 6.97
CA ALA A 119 -8.19 -1.21 8.39
C ALA A 119 -9.61 -0.89 8.84
N VAL A 120 -10.13 0.30 8.48
CA VAL A 120 -11.51 0.71 8.81
C VAL A 120 -12.53 -0.20 8.13
N VAL A 121 -12.38 -0.48 6.83
CA VAL A 121 -13.29 -1.40 6.11
C VAL A 121 -13.33 -2.75 6.82
N ARG A 122 -12.18 -3.35 7.12
CA ARG A 122 -12.10 -4.64 7.82
C ARG A 122 -12.77 -4.61 9.18
N ALA A 123 -12.44 -3.60 10.01
CA ALA A 123 -12.98 -3.50 11.36
C ALA A 123 -14.50 -3.32 11.35
N VAL A 124 -15.04 -2.52 10.44
CA VAL A 124 -16.48 -2.30 10.31
C VAL A 124 -17.17 -3.57 9.82
N LEU A 125 -16.68 -4.23 8.77
CA LEU A 125 -17.24 -5.50 8.30
C LEU A 125 -17.25 -6.57 9.40
N ALA A 126 -16.15 -6.68 10.15
CA ALA A 126 -16.05 -7.60 11.29
C ALA A 126 -17.06 -7.26 12.40
N ALA A 127 -17.33 -5.98 12.67
CA ALA A 127 -18.34 -5.56 13.64
C ALA A 127 -19.74 -6.04 13.24
N TYR A 128 -20.06 -6.00 11.95
CA TYR A 128 -21.30 -6.57 11.42
C TYR A 128 -21.29 -8.10 11.31
N GLY A 129 -20.18 -8.77 11.63
CA GLY A 129 -20.02 -10.22 11.48
C GLY A 129 -19.86 -10.66 10.02
N VAL A 130 -19.51 -9.76 9.12
CA VAL A 130 -19.30 -10.03 7.70
C VAL A 130 -17.88 -10.50 7.45
N GLN A 131 -17.73 -11.72 6.95
CA GLN A 131 -16.46 -12.24 6.45
C GLN A 131 -16.31 -11.87 4.97
N ALA A 132 -15.36 -11.02 4.66
CA ALA A 132 -15.10 -10.53 3.31
C ALA A 132 -13.76 -11.04 2.77
N SER A 133 -13.73 -11.38 1.49
CA SER A 133 -12.48 -11.71 0.82
C SER A 133 -11.54 -10.49 0.76
N PRO A 134 -10.21 -10.68 0.67
CA PRO A 134 -9.28 -9.57 0.47
C PRO A 134 -9.61 -8.71 -0.76
N VAL A 135 -10.16 -9.30 -1.82
CA VAL A 135 -10.60 -8.58 -3.03
C VAL A 135 -11.86 -7.75 -2.76
N THR A 136 -12.80 -8.25 -1.96
CA THR A 136 -13.98 -7.48 -1.50
C THR A 136 -13.54 -6.27 -0.69
N VAL A 137 -12.64 -6.48 0.28
CA VAL A 137 -12.05 -5.39 1.09
C VAL A 137 -11.35 -4.37 0.18
N PHE A 138 -10.56 -4.84 -0.80
CA PHE A 138 -9.91 -3.98 -1.78
C PHE A 138 -10.93 -3.11 -2.52
N LYS A 139 -11.97 -3.70 -3.10
CA LYS A 139 -12.94 -2.94 -3.91
C LYS A 139 -13.64 -1.85 -3.11
N LEU A 140 -14.04 -2.14 -1.87
CA LEU A 140 -14.64 -1.16 -0.97
C LEU A 140 -13.64 -0.06 -0.58
N ALA A 141 -12.47 -0.44 -0.08
CA ALA A 141 -11.44 0.50 0.36
C ALA A 141 -10.89 1.35 -0.81
N ALA A 142 -10.71 0.75 -1.99
CA ALA A 142 -10.23 1.43 -3.18
C ALA A 142 -11.22 2.47 -3.69
N THR A 143 -12.52 2.18 -3.66
CA THR A 143 -13.56 3.16 -4.02
C THR A 143 -13.56 4.34 -3.05
N ALA A 144 -13.56 4.09 -1.75
CA ALA A 144 -13.47 5.15 -0.75
C ALA A 144 -12.21 6.01 -0.92
N HIS A 145 -11.05 5.36 -1.05
CA HIS A 145 -9.77 6.02 -1.23
C HIS A 145 -9.72 6.86 -2.51
N PHE A 146 -10.18 6.31 -3.64
CA PHE A 146 -10.19 6.99 -4.93
C PHE A 146 -11.07 8.23 -4.92
N LEU A 147 -12.25 8.17 -4.35
CA LEU A 147 -13.18 9.29 -4.31
C LEU A 147 -12.66 10.44 -3.42
N VAL A 148 -11.93 10.14 -2.34
CA VAL A 148 -11.27 11.16 -1.50
C VAL A 148 -10.03 11.74 -2.19
N GLN A 149 -9.17 10.88 -2.74
CA GLN A 149 -7.89 11.32 -3.31
C GLN A 149 -8.02 11.94 -4.70
N GLY A 150 -8.94 11.43 -5.51
CA GLY A 150 -9.25 11.88 -6.86
C GLY A 150 -8.29 11.37 -7.95
N ASN A 151 -7.18 10.72 -7.59
CA ASN A 151 -6.17 10.18 -8.51
C ASN A 151 -5.39 9.01 -7.88
N GLY A 152 -4.41 8.48 -8.60
CA GLY A 152 -3.55 7.39 -8.12
C GLY A 152 -3.89 6.05 -8.76
N SER A 153 -3.08 5.04 -8.50
CA SER A 153 -3.20 3.71 -9.10
C SER A 153 -4.04 2.73 -8.26
N LEU A 154 -4.27 3.02 -6.97
CA LEU A 154 -4.85 2.12 -5.98
C LEU A 154 -3.97 0.89 -5.63
N GLY A 155 -2.72 0.87 -6.07
CA GLY A 155 -1.79 -0.23 -5.76
C GLY A 155 -1.45 -0.33 -4.28
N ASP A 156 -1.39 0.81 -3.58
CA ASP A 156 -1.24 0.87 -2.13
C ASP A 156 -2.41 0.20 -1.40
N VAL A 157 -3.64 0.43 -1.86
CA VAL A 157 -4.83 -0.23 -1.31
C VAL A 157 -4.78 -1.75 -1.59
N ALA A 158 -4.32 -2.15 -2.80
CA ALA A 158 -4.17 -3.56 -3.14
C ALA A 158 -3.17 -4.26 -2.22
N ALA A 159 -1.98 -3.67 -2.02
CA ALA A 159 -0.97 -4.23 -1.12
C ALA A 159 -1.49 -4.33 0.33
N SER A 160 -2.12 -3.27 0.86
CA SER A 160 -2.68 -3.27 2.22
C SER A 160 -3.84 -4.27 2.38
N SER A 161 -4.60 -4.54 1.31
CA SER A 161 -5.71 -5.50 1.34
C SER A 161 -5.26 -6.95 1.21
N MET A 162 -4.19 -7.22 0.48
CA MET A 162 -3.74 -8.58 0.20
C MET A 162 -2.69 -9.08 1.17
N GLY A 163 -1.84 -8.19 1.72
CA GLY A 163 -0.63 -8.60 2.43
C GLY A 163 0.39 -9.27 1.48
N GLY A 164 1.53 -9.67 1.97
CA GLY A 164 2.55 -10.37 1.19
C GLY A 164 3.10 -9.59 0.00
N LEU A 165 3.55 -10.31 -1.02
CA LEU A 165 3.91 -9.75 -2.31
C LEU A 165 2.70 -9.78 -3.25
N VAL A 166 2.47 -8.68 -3.95
CA VAL A 166 1.29 -8.50 -4.81
C VAL A 166 1.70 -8.05 -6.20
N TYR A 167 1.38 -8.85 -7.20
CA TYR A 167 1.36 -8.42 -8.59
C TYR A 167 0.02 -7.75 -8.87
N TYR A 168 0.07 -6.55 -9.38
CA TYR A 168 -1.09 -5.68 -9.48
C TYR A 168 -1.14 -4.97 -10.84
N ARG A 169 -2.33 -4.90 -11.44
CA ARG A 169 -2.64 -3.99 -12.55
C ARG A 169 -3.80 -3.11 -12.14
N SER A 170 -3.65 -1.81 -12.33
CA SER A 170 -4.70 -0.86 -11.91
C SER A 170 -5.94 -0.97 -12.77
N PRO A 171 -7.14 -0.84 -12.17
CA PRO A 171 -8.40 -0.82 -12.93
C PRO A 171 -8.52 0.45 -13.76
N ASP A 172 -9.45 0.43 -14.71
CA ASP A 172 -9.97 1.64 -15.35
C ASP A 172 -10.71 2.48 -14.31
N ARG A 173 -10.15 3.65 -13.98
CA ARG A 173 -10.71 4.56 -12.97
C ARG A 173 -11.79 5.49 -13.54
N GLU A 174 -11.84 5.69 -14.85
CA GLU A 174 -12.94 6.40 -15.52
C GLU A 174 -14.19 5.51 -15.47
N TRP A 175 -14.02 4.22 -15.73
CA TRP A 175 -15.08 3.24 -15.50
C TRP A 175 -15.55 3.25 -14.03
N LEU A 176 -14.64 3.22 -13.05
CA LEU A 176 -15.02 3.25 -11.63
C LEU A 176 -15.82 4.50 -11.29
N ARG A 177 -15.42 5.66 -11.79
CA ARG A 177 -16.16 6.93 -11.61
C ARG A 177 -17.55 6.85 -12.23
N SER A 178 -17.63 6.41 -13.48
CA SER A 178 -18.90 6.24 -14.20
C SER A 178 -19.82 5.23 -13.51
N PHE A 179 -19.24 4.16 -12.95
CA PHE A 179 -19.99 3.17 -12.16
C PHE A 179 -20.60 3.81 -10.91
N VAL A 180 -19.81 4.57 -10.15
CA VAL A 180 -20.30 5.27 -8.93
C VAL A 180 -21.43 6.23 -9.30
N ASP A 181 -21.26 7.03 -10.36
CA ASP A 181 -22.27 8.00 -10.79
C ASP A 181 -23.58 7.30 -11.22
N ALA A 182 -23.48 6.17 -11.94
CA ALA A 182 -24.64 5.43 -12.44
C ALA A 182 -25.37 4.60 -11.38
N HIS A 183 -24.66 4.15 -10.33
CA HIS A 183 -25.20 3.23 -9.33
C HIS A 183 -25.38 3.88 -7.94
N THR A 184 -25.37 5.20 -7.87
CA THR A 184 -25.70 5.94 -6.63
C THR A 184 -27.17 6.38 -6.68
N ALA A 185 -27.96 5.91 -5.72
CA ALA A 185 -29.36 6.31 -5.61
C ALA A 185 -29.48 7.84 -5.41
N PRO A 186 -30.52 8.50 -5.94
CA PRO A 186 -30.77 9.92 -5.72
C PRO A 186 -30.85 10.26 -4.22
N ALA A 187 -30.44 11.47 -3.86
CA ALA A 187 -30.67 12.01 -2.51
C ALA A 187 -32.19 12.15 -2.26
N GLN A 188 -32.64 11.67 -1.13
CA GLN A 188 -34.09 11.57 -0.83
C GLN A 188 -34.64 12.79 -0.05
N PHE A 189 -33.79 13.66 0.50
CA PHE A 189 -34.21 14.70 1.43
C PHE A 189 -33.73 16.10 1.02
N ALA A 190 -34.64 17.06 1.10
CA ALA A 190 -34.40 18.50 0.93
C ALA A 190 -34.29 19.21 2.29
N SER A 191 -33.59 18.62 3.27
CA SER A 191 -33.53 19.11 4.66
C SER A 191 -32.12 19.58 5.08
N ALA A 192 -31.95 19.93 6.34
CA ALA A 192 -30.67 20.37 6.93
C ALA A 192 -29.51 19.34 6.80
N THR A 193 -29.78 18.11 6.34
CA THR A 193 -28.80 17.08 6.00
C THR A 193 -28.40 17.08 4.51
N ALA A 194 -28.96 17.98 3.70
CA ALA A 194 -28.74 18.04 2.25
C ALA A 194 -27.25 18.19 1.89
N ASP A 195 -26.49 18.96 2.67
CA ASP A 195 -25.06 19.13 2.43
C ASP A 195 -24.27 17.82 2.60
N TYR A 196 -24.63 17.01 3.61
CA TYR A 196 -24.00 15.70 3.79
C TYR A 196 -24.44 14.71 2.72
N GLU A 197 -25.71 14.66 2.37
CA GLU A 197 -26.22 13.77 1.34
C GLU A 197 -25.66 14.07 -0.05
N ASN A 198 -25.42 15.34 -0.36
CA ASN A 198 -24.77 15.75 -1.61
C ASN A 198 -23.24 15.66 -1.58
N SER A 199 -22.68 15.35 -0.40
CA SER A 199 -21.24 15.15 -0.26
C SER A 199 -20.79 13.79 -0.78
N LEU A 200 -19.46 13.61 -0.86
CA LEU A 200 -18.82 12.32 -1.11
C LEU A 200 -19.33 11.22 -0.16
N TYR A 201 -19.50 11.54 1.11
CA TYR A 201 -19.91 10.58 2.14
C TYR A 201 -21.35 10.10 1.94
N GLY A 202 -22.24 11.01 1.58
CA GLY A 202 -23.60 10.68 1.19
C GLY A 202 -23.66 9.84 -0.10
N THR A 203 -22.79 10.10 -1.06
CA THR A 203 -22.63 9.26 -2.25
C THR A 203 -22.25 7.83 -1.87
N LEU A 204 -21.23 7.65 -1.03
CA LEU A 204 -20.79 6.33 -0.57
C LEU A 204 -21.88 5.57 0.19
N LEU A 205 -22.71 6.28 0.94
CA LEU A 205 -23.83 5.69 1.68
C LEU A 205 -24.96 5.20 0.76
N ARG A 206 -25.15 5.82 -0.39
CA ARG A 206 -26.24 5.48 -1.34
C ARG A 206 -25.78 4.62 -2.52
N LEU A 207 -24.48 4.38 -2.65
CA LEU A 207 -23.90 3.55 -3.70
C LEU A 207 -24.42 2.11 -3.62
N ASP A 208 -24.66 1.50 -4.76
CA ASP A 208 -24.88 0.05 -4.82
C ASP A 208 -23.55 -0.70 -4.63
N THR A 209 -23.21 -0.90 -3.35
CA THR A 209 -21.94 -1.52 -2.97
C THR A 209 -21.91 -3.03 -3.22
N VAL A 210 -23.07 -3.69 -3.31
CA VAL A 210 -23.15 -5.12 -3.66
C VAL A 210 -22.79 -5.29 -5.13
N ALA A 211 -23.43 -4.54 -6.02
CA ALA A 211 -23.07 -4.53 -7.44
C ALA A 211 -21.62 -4.13 -7.68
N LEU A 212 -21.09 -3.15 -6.92
CA LEU A 212 -19.68 -2.72 -7.00
C LEU A 212 -18.71 -3.89 -6.72
N VAL A 213 -19.01 -4.70 -5.71
CA VAL A 213 -18.16 -5.82 -5.30
C VAL A 213 -18.28 -7.00 -6.27
N GLU A 214 -19.48 -7.30 -6.74
CA GLU A 214 -19.74 -8.43 -7.65
C GLU A 214 -19.25 -8.17 -9.08
N GLN A 215 -19.34 -6.92 -9.53
CA GLN A 215 -18.92 -6.54 -10.88
C GLN A 215 -17.42 -6.76 -11.09
N ALA A 216 -17.04 -7.33 -12.24
CA ALA A 216 -15.65 -7.34 -12.69
C ALA A 216 -15.20 -5.91 -13.01
N TRP A 217 -14.05 -5.51 -12.45
CA TRP A 217 -13.49 -4.18 -12.75
C TRP A 217 -12.56 -4.29 -13.95
N PRO A 218 -12.77 -3.49 -15.02
CA PRO A 218 -11.92 -3.52 -16.20
C PRO A 218 -10.44 -3.29 -15.84
N ASP A 219 -9.56 -4.02 -16.49
CA ASP A 219 -8.10 -3.98 -16.36
C ASP A 219 -7.54 -4.42 -14.99
N LEU A 220 -8.38 -4.60 -13.98
CA LEU A 220 -7.95 -4.98 -12.63
C LEU A 220 -7.38 -6.40 -12.63
N VAL A 221 -6.13 -6.52 -12.18
CA VAL A 221 -5.52 -7.79 -11.81
C VAL A 221 -4.92 -7.65 -10.41
N ILE A 222 -5.21 -8.57 -9.52
CA ILE A 222 -4.59 -8.69 -8.20
C ILE A 222 -4.21 -10.15 -7.99
N GLU A 223 -2.93 -10.43 -7.92
CA GLU A 223 -2.42 -11.78 -7.73
C GLU A 223 -1.42 -11.80 -6.57
N GLN A 224 -1.60 -12.76 -5.67
CA GLN A 224 -0.63 -13.04 -4.65
C GLN A 224 0.61 -13.68 -5.32
N VAL A 225 1.78 -13.11 -5.07
CA VAL A 225 3.04 -13.69 -5.51
C VAL A 225 3.59 -14.54 -4.38
N SER A 226 3.98 -15.79 -4.69
CA SER A 226 4.60 -16.67 -3.70
C SER A 226 5.82 -16.01 -3.06
N GLU A 227 5.96 -16.18 -1.75
CA GLU A 227 7.01 -15.51 -0.98
C GLU A 227 8.40 -15.75 -1.58
N ALA A 228 9.10 -14.64 -1.73
CA ALA A 228 10.49 -14.62 -2.17
C ALA A 228 11.41 -15.04 -1.01
N ALA A 229 11.38 -16.30 -0.61
CA ALA A 229 12.37 -16.84 0.35
C ALA A 229 13.83 -16.58 -0.09
N ASN A 230 14.00 -16.13 -1.34
CA ASN A 230 15.28 -15.85 -1.96
C ASN A 230 15.68 -14.38 -1.98
N LEU A 231 14.83 -13.46 -1.47
CA LEU A 231 15.10 -12.04 -1.56
C LEU A 231 15.32 -11.44 -0.17
N GLU A 232 16.46 -10.81 0.02
CA GLU A 232 16.76 -9.95 1.14
C GLU A 232 16.42 -8.51 0.74
N ILE A 233 15.66 -7.83 1.59
CA ILE A 233 15.18 -6.47 1.33
C ILE A 233 15.57 -5.58 2.49
N GLU A 234 16.36 -4.54 2.21
CA GLU A 234 16.65 -3.47 3.14
C GLU A 234 15.96 -2.19 2.70
N VAL A 235 15.53 -1.38 3.65
CA VAL A 235 14.79 -0.15 3.39
C VAL A 235 15.45 1.02 4.10
N GLY A 236 15.81 2.05 3.33
CA GLY A 236 16.33 3.31 3.85
C GLY A 236 15.28 4.41 3.72
N TRP A 237 15.10 5.20 4.77
CA TRP A 237 14.22 6.37 4.78
C TRP A 237 15.04 7.67 4.85
N THR A 238 14.74 8.60 3.95
CA THR A 238 15.49 9.87 3.81
C THR A 238 15.18 10.93 4.88
N GLY A 239 14.17 10.68 5.73
CA GLY A 239 13.68 11.69 6.67
C GLY A 239 12.86 12.83 6.04
N LYS A 240 12.69 12.81 4.71
CA LYS A 240 11.97 13.86 3.97
C LYS A 240 10.71 13.27 3.33
N PRO A 241 9.51 13.62 3.85
CA PRO A 241 8.26 13.09 3.29
C PRO A 241 7.97 13.67 1.90
N ALA A 242 7.53 12.82 0.99
CA ALA A 242 7.09 13.20 -0.34
C ALA A 242 5.55 13.24 -0.44
N SER A 243 5.03 14.18 -1.24
CA SER A 243 3.59 14.22 -1.55
C SER A 243 3.31 13.45 -2.84
N THR A 244 2.93 12.18 -2.71
CA THR A 244 2.54 11.33 -3.85
C THR A 244 1.49 12.00 -4.74
N LYS A 245 0.46 12.61 -4.14
CA LYS A 245 -0.59 13.34 -4.88
C LYS A 245 -0.02 14.44 -5.78
N THR A 246 0.92 15.23 -5.25
CA THR A 246 1.55 16.33 -5.98
C THR A 246 2.48 15.80 -7.08
N LEU A 247 3.29 14.77 -6.78
CA LEU A 247 4.23 14.18 -7.74
C LEU A 247 3.50 13.50 -8.89
N VAL A 248 2.47 12.69 -8.62
CA VAL A 248 1.64 12.05 -9.65
C VAL A 248 0.92 13.11 -10.51
N LYS A 249 0.41 14.20 -9.92
CA LYS A 249 -0.19 15.31 -10.67
C LYS A 249 0.83 16.02 -11.56
N LYS A 250 2.05 16.26 -11.07
CA LYS A 250 3.14 16.83 -11.89
C LYS A 250 3.54 15.88 -13.03
N ALA A 251 3.61 14.58 -12.73
CA ALA A 251 3.92 13.55 -13.74
C ALA A 251 2.81 13.36 -14.79
N ALA A 252 1.64 13.96 -14.63
CA ALA A 252 0.58 13.96 -15.64
C ALA A 252 0.80 14.99 -16.77
N LYS A 253 1.89 15.78 -16.74
CA LYS A 253 2.23 16.71 -17.83
C LYS A 253 2.34 15.96 -19.17
N PRO A 254 1.87 16.53 -20.28
CA PRO A 254 1.97 15.91 -21.59
C PRO A 254 3.44 15.61 -21.94
N VAL A 255 3.70 14.43 -22.44
CA VAL A 255 4.97 13.97 -22.98
C VAL A 255 4.71 13.46 -24.39
N GLU A 256 5.72 13.44 -25.23
CA GLU A 256 5.64 12.83 -26.56
C GLU A 256 5.06 11.39 -26.43
N PRO A 257 3.93 11.08 -27.11
CA PRO A 257 3.23 9.81 -26.91
C PRO A 257 4.11 8.59 -27.12
N ALA A 258 4.99 8.62 -28.14
CA ALA A 258 5.88 7.50 -28.46
C ALA A 258 6.86 7.19 -27.33
N LYS A 259 7.47 8.22 -26.72
CA LYS A 259 8.38 8.05 -25.58
C LYS A 259 7.66 7.52 -24.35
N TYR A 260 6.45 8.02 -24.10
CA TYR A 260 5.67 7.53 -22.98
C TYR A 260 5.25 6.08 -23.15
N GLN A 261 4.81 5.69 -24.35
CA GLN A 261 4.49 4.27 -24.64
C GLN A 261 5.72 3.38 -24.51
N ALA A 262 6.90 3.84 -24.96
CA ALA A 262 8.15 3.11 -24.78
C ALA A 262 8.46 2.88 -23.29
N PHE A 263 8.26 3.91 -22.44
CA PHE A 263 8.39 3.80 -20.97
C PHE A 263 7.41 2.76 -20.40
N LEU A 264 6.13 2.80 -20.78
CA LEU A 264 5.12 1.85 -20.27
C LEU A 264 5.50 0.40 -20.63
N HIS A 265 5.89 0.16 -21.89
CA HIS A 265 6.33 -1.17 -22.33
C HIS A 265 7.61 -1.65 -21.64
N ALA A 266 8.59 -0.75 -21.45
CA ALA A 266 9.81 -1.09 -20.74
C ALA A 266 9.52 -1.41 -19.27
N SER A 267 8.73 -0.59 -18.59
CA SER A 267 8.30 -0.82 -17.21
C SER A 267 7.58 -2.16 -17.04
N ALA A 268 6.63 -2.49 -17.93
CA ALA A 268 5.91 -3.76 -17.87
C ALA A 268 6.86 -4.97 -17.96
N ARG A 269 7.80 -4.95 -18.92
CA ARG A 269 8.81 -6.02 -19.06
C ARG A 269 9.67 -6.18 -17.81
N SER A 270 10.14 -5.07 -17.22
CA SER A 270 10.98 -5.11 -16.02
C SER A 270 10.21 -5.56 -14.78
N VAL A 271 8.90 -5.21 -14.66
CA VAL A 271 8.03 -5.74 -13.61
C VAL A 271 7.85 -7.26 -13.74
N ASP A 272 7.54 -7.75 -14.95
CA ASP A 272 7.37 -9.18 -15.18
C ASP A 272 8.68 -9.96 -14.97
N ALA A 273 9.83 -9.38 -15.34
CA ALA A 273 11.15 -9.95 -15.09
C ALA A 273 11.45 -10.02 -13.58
N LEU A 274 11.18 -8.95 -12.83
CA LEU A 274 11.35 -8.97 -11.37
C LEU A 274 10.40 -9.97 -10.71
N ARG A 275 9.13 -10.01 -11.13
CA ARG A 275 8.16 -11.01 -10.66
C ARG A 275 8.69 -12.44 -10.86
N ALA A 276 9.20 -12.76 -12.05
CA ALA A 276 9.76 -14.09 -12.34
C ALA A 276 10.94 -14.44 -11.44
N LEU A 277 11.82 -13.48 -11.16
CA LEU A 277 12.98 -13.68 -10.27
C LEU A 277 12.55 -13.93 -8.81
N VAL A 278 11.56 -13.19 -8.31
CA VAL A 278 11.09 -13.34 -6.91
C VAL A 278 10.20 -14.57 -6.71
N SER A 279 9.56 -15.07 -7.76
CA SER A 279 8.69 -16.25 -7.73
C SER A 279 9.44 -17.55 -8.06
N ALA A 280 10.73 -17.48 -8.38
CA ALA A 280 11.50 -18.65 -8.77
C ALA A 280 11.54 -19.67 -7.61
N PRO A 281 11.23 -20.97 -7.88
CA PRO A 281 11.24 -21.98 -6.84
C PRO A 281 12.63 -22.11 -6.22
N THR A 282 12.68 -22.23 -4.89
CA THR A 282 13.89 -22.58 -4.16
C THR A 282 14.13 -24.07 -4.29
N GLY A 283 15.04 -24.50 -5.17
CA GLY A 283 15.37 -25.92 -5.35
C GLY A 283 16.81 -26.12 -5.79
N ALA A 284 17.36 -27.29 -5.48
CA ALA A 284 18.72 -27.65 -5.83
C ALA A 284 18.97 -27.49 -7.35
N GLY A 285 19.80 -26.51 -7.73
CA GLY A 285 20.24 -26.28 -9.11
C GLY A 285 19.66 -25.06 -9.82
N VAL A 286 18.63 -24.40 -9.32
CA VAL A 286 18.12 -23.16 -9.91
C VAL A 286 18.73 -21.96 -9.17
N ARG A 287 19.85 -21.46 -9.68
CA ARG A 287 20.39 -20.17 -9.24
C ARG A 287 19.53 -19.07 -9.87
N ALA A 288 18.80 -18.28 -9.06
CA ALA A 288 18.47 -16.94 -9.51
C ALA A 288 19.80 -16.18 -9.69
N PRO A 289 20.20 -15.81 -10.91
CA PRO A 289 21.51 -15.22 -11.11
C PRO A 289 21.49 -13.84 -10.44
N ALA A 290 22.32 -13.64 -9.42
CA ALA A 290 22.44 -12.34 -8.72
C ALA A 290 22.66 -11.18 -9.71
N GLY A 291 23.33 -11.44 -10.83
CA GLY A 291 23.49 -10.48 -11.92
C GLY A 291 22.19 -10.11 -12.64
N GLN A 292 21.20 -11.00 -12.72
CA GLN A 292 19.90 -10.66 -13.33
C GLN A 292 19.06 -9.73 -12.42
N LEU A 293 19.08 -9.96 -11.10
CA LEU A 293 18.40 -9.06 -10.17
C LEU A 293 19.00 -7.65 -10.25
N ALA A 294 20.33 -7.55 -10.22
CA ALA A 294 21.02 -6.27 -10.34
C ALA A 294 20.69 -5.55 -11.67
N SER A 295 20.66 -6.28 -12.78
CA SER A 295 20.31 -5.73 -14.10
C SER A 295 18.87 -5.21 -14.11
N VAL A 296 17.89 -6.00 -13.65
CA VAL A 296 16.48 -5.61 -13.66
C VAL A 296 16.24 -4.40 -12.76
N VAL A 297 16.84 -4.34 -11.55
CA VAL A 297 16.68 -3.20 -10.65
C VAL A 297 17.35 -1.93 -11.23
N ALA A 298 18.51 -2.08 -11.89
CA ALA A 298 19.17 -0.97 -12.57
C ALA A 298 18.32 -0.44 -13.75
N GLU A 299 17.68 -1.31 -14.52
CA GLU A 299 16.75 -0.92 -15.58
C GLU A 299 15.53 -0.18 -15.02
N LEU A 300 14.92 -0.66 -13.93
CA LEU A 300 13.81 -0.01 -13.25
C LEU A 300 14.21 1.40 -12.77
N ARG A 301 15.40 1.54 -12.17
CA ARG A 301 15.94 2.84 -11.75
C ARG A 301 16.17 3.77 -12.95
N ALA A 302 16.74 3.27 -14.03
CA ALA A 302 16.99 4.05 -15.25
C ALA A 302 15.69 4.56 -15.87
N GLN A 303 14.64 3.72 -15.94
CA GLN A 303 13.32 4.09 -16.44
C GLN A 303 12.68 5.21 -15.61
N LEU A 304 12.81 5.14 -14.27
CA LEU A 304 12.31 6.20 -13.38
C LEU A 304 13.07 7.51 -13.58
N ASN A 305 14.38 7.47 -13.78
CA ASN A 305 15.20 8.65 -14.03
C ASN A 305 14.92 9.26 -15.43
N GLU A 306 14.66 8.42 -16.44
CA GLU A 306 14.22 8.88 -17.75
C GLU A 306 12.85 9.57 -17.66
N LEU A 307 11.88 8.98 -16.96
CA LEU A 307 10.59 9.60 -16.73
C LEU A 307 10.71 10.92 -15.95
N SER A 308 11.60 10.97 -14.95
CA SER A 308 11.92 12.16 -14.18
C SER A 308 12.35 13.30 -15.08
N ALA A 309 13.27 13.02 -16.00
CA ALA A 309 13.75 14.00 -16.98
C ALA A 309 12.67 14.42 -17.99
N LEU A 310 11.87 13.47 -18.49
CA LEU A 310 10.79 13.73 -19.45
C LEU A 310 9.66 14.59 -18.86
N ARG A 311 9.38 14.46 -17.57
CA ARG A 311 8.24 15.10 -16.90
C ARG A 311 8.62 16.26 -15.99
N ASP A 312 9.90 16.51 -15.80
CA ASP A 312 10.42 17.49 -14.84
C ASP A 312 9.87 17.24 -13.42
N VAL A 313 9.98 15.99 -12.96
CA VAL A 313 9.55 15.53 -11.64
C VAL A 313 10.75 14.95 -10.91
N PRO A 314 11.15 15.46 -9.74
CA PRO A 314 12.30 14.94 -9.01
C PRO A 314 11.97 13.58 -8.37
N VAL A 315 12.11 12.48 -9.13
CA VAL A 315 11.87 11.13 -8.61
C VAL A 315 13.00 10.71 -7.69
N GLU A 316 14.26 10.84 -8.13
CA GLU A 316 15.44 10.53 -7.34
C GLU A 316 16.10 11.83 -6.84
N THR A 317 15.89 12.16 -5.54
CA THR A 317 16.55 13.29 -4.88
C THR A 317 18.01 12.99 -4.56
N ASP A 318 18.77 13.99 -4.12
CA ASP A 318 20.17 13.80 -3.75
C ASP A 318 20.33 12.81 -2.59
N GLU A 319 19.42 12.81 -1.61
CA GLU A 319 19.42 11.88 -0.49
C GLU A 319 19.10 10.45 -0.96
N LEU A 320 18.10 10.29 -1.84
CA LEU A 320 17.78 8.98 -2.43
C LEU A 320 18.97 8.46 -3.23
N ARG A 321 19.61 9.30 -4.05
CA ARG A 321 20.80 8.94 -4.83
C ARG A 321 21.93 8.48 -3.94
N LEU A 322 22.24 9.25 -2.89
CA LEU A 322 23.30 8.90 -1.94
C LEU A 322 23.02 7.53 -1.30
N GLY A 323 21.80 7.29 -0.80
CA GLY A 323 21.44 6.01 -0.19
C GLY A 323 21.49 4.84 -1.15
N ILE A 324 21.12 5.06 -2.41
CA ILE A 324 21.22 4.04 -3.46
C ILE A 324 22.69 3.74 -3.78
N GLU A 325 23.54 4.74 -3.91
CA GLU A 325 24.97 4.55 -4.18
C GLU A 325 25.68 3.80 -3.03
N ILE A 326 25.34 4.11 -1.78
CA ILE A 326 25.81 3.35 -0.62
C ILE A 326 25.36 1.89 -0.71
N ALA A 327 24.09 1.62 -1.02
CA ALA A 327 23.59 0.25 -1.16
C ALA A 327 24.29 -0.53 -2.29
N LEU A 328 24.53 0.11 -3.43
CA LEU A 328 25.29 -0.49 -4.54
C LEU A 328 26.72 -0.85 -4.13
N ALA A 329 27.40 0.04 -3.37
CA ALA A 329 28.75 -0.22 -2.86
C ALA A 329 28.78 -1.41 -1.88
N HIS A 330 27.67 -1.71 -1.20
CA HIS A 330 27.51 -2.86 -0.29
C HIS A 330 26.96 -4.12 -0.98
N GLY A 331 26.92 -4.15 -2.33
CA GLY A 331 26.54 -5.32 -3.11
C GLY A 331 25.03 -5.57 -3.22
N PHE A 332 24.20 -4.58 -2.91
CA PHE A 332 22.76 -4.62 -3.16
C PHE A 332 22.42 -3.96 -4.50
N ALA A 333 21.33 -4.38 -5.11
CA ALA A 333 20.68 -3.66 -6.18
C ALA A 333 19.65 -2.70 -5.57
N ALA A 334 19.67 -1.41 -5.91
CA ALA A 334 18.87 -0.43 -5.19
C ALA A 334 18.20 0.62 -6.10
N LYS A 335 17.04 1.12 -5.66
CA LYS A 335 16.26 2.18 -6.31
C LYS A 335 15.33 2.88 -5.32
N SER A 336 14.77 4.03 -5.70
CA SER A 336 13.67 4.66 -4.96
C SER A 336 12.42 3.77 -4.95
N SER A 337 11.60 3.87 -3.93
CA SER A 337 10.30 3.18 -3.83
C SER A 337 9.15 4.17 -3.83
N GLY A 338 8.12 3.93 -4.65
CA GLY A 338 6.94 4.78 -4.75
C GLY A 338 7.14 5.98 -5.68
N ALA A 339 6.52 7.11 -5.34
CA ALA A 339 6.56 8.30 -6.20
C ALA A 339 7.93 9.01 -6.22
N GLY A 340 8.87 8.61 -5.36
CA GLY A 340 10.13 9.31 -5.20
C GLY A 340 9.93 10.71 -4.57
N GLY A 341 10.89 11.60 -4.81
CA GLY A 341 10.85 12.95 -4.24
C GLY A 341 11.19 13.03 -2.76
N GLY A 342 11.64 11.93 -2.16
CA GLY A 342 11.91 11.69 -0.76
C GLY A 342 11.43 10.28 -0.36
N ASP A 343 10.89 10.14 0.86
CA ASP A 343 10.41 8.88 1.43
C ASP A 343 11.48 7.77 1.44
N CYS A 344 11.20 6.60 0.87
CA CYS A 344 12.04 5.41 0.99
C CYS A 344 12.78 5.05 -0.30
N LEU A 345 13.93 4.43 -0.10
CA LEU A 345 14.60 3.59 -1.09
C LEU A 345 14.58 2.13 -0.65
N ILE A 346 14.66 1.22 -1.61
CA ILE A 346 14.80 -0.22 -1.38
C ILE A 346 16.15 -0.70 -1.90
N ALA A 347 16.76 -1.62 -1.17
CA ALA A 347 17.96 -2.32 -1.56
C ALA A 347 17.69 -3.82 -1.52
N LEU A 348 17.91 -4.50 -2.63
CA LEU A 348 17.53 -5.87 -2.89
C LEU A 348 18.77 -6.73 -3.12
N ARG A 349 18.82 -7.91 -2.54
CA ARG A 349 19.86 -8.91 -2.79
C ARG A 349 19.26 -10.30 -2.78
N VAL A 350 19.82 -11.22 -3.55
CA VAL A 350 19.46 -12.64 -3.45
C VAL A 350 19.96 -13.16 -2.12
N ASN A 351 19.07 -13.72 -1.31
CA ASN A 351 19.40 -14.26 0.02
C ASN A 351 20.43 -15.39 -0.12
N PRO A 352 21.63 -15.24 0.43
CA PRO A 352 22.67 -16.26 0.34
C PRO A 352 22.29 -17.60 1.03
N ALA A 353 21.42 -17.56 2.05
CA ALA A 353 20.93 -18.77 2.71
C ALA A 353 20.11 -19.67 1.77
N ALA A 354 19.41 -19.08 0.79
CA ALA A 354 18.73 -19.84 -0.25
C ALA A 354 19.69 -20.52 -1.25
N LEU A 355 20.94 -20.09 -1.30
CA LEU A 355 22.02 -20.70 -2.09
C LEU A 355 22.75 -21.81 -1.34
N ALA A 356 22.54 -21.96 -0.04
CA ALA A 356 23.32 -22.80 0.86
C ALA A 356 22.93 -24.30 0.89
N ASN A 357 22.11 -24.77 -0.05
CA ASN A 357 21.92 -26.23 -0.25
C ASN A 357 23.13 -26.94 -0.89
N SER A 358 24.25 -26.27 -1.05
CA SER A 358 25.54 -26.88 -1.38
C SER A 358 26.47 -26.80 -0.16
N ALA A 359 27.24 -27.84 0.11
CA ALA A 359 28.12 -28.08 1.26
C ALA A 359 29.26 -27.05 1.48
N ALA A 360 29.07 -25.82 1.04
CA ALA A 360 29.89 -24.67 1.38
C ALA A 360 29.02 -23.70 2.20
N LEU A 361 28.87 -23.99 3.47
CA LEU A 361 28.48 -23.06 4.51
C LEU A 361 29.47 -21.87 4.51
N ALA A 362 29.27 -20.93 3.63
CA ALA A 362 29.60 -19.55 3.95
C ALA A 362 28.72 -19.23 5.16
N THR A 363 29.35 -19.04 6.28
CA THR A 363 28.75 -18.95 7.59
C THR A 363 27.60 -17.97 7.60
N VAL A 364 26.49 -18.30 8.26
CA VAL A 364 25.33 -17.42 8.55
C VAL A 364 25.78 -16.04 9.07
N HIS A 365 26.98 -15.95 9.62
CA HIS A 365 27.68 -14.73 10.03
C HIS A 365 27.92 -13.72 8.88
N ASP A 366 28.18 -14.17 7.65
CA ASP A 366 28.45 -13.23 6.55
C ASP A 366 27.20 -12.49 6.07
N VAL A 367 26.03 -13.11 6.14
CA VAL A 367 24.78 -12.52 5.61
C VAL A 367 24.31 -11.35 6.49
N THR A 368 24.29 -11.54 7.79
CA THR A 368 23.95 -10.49 8.77
C THR A 368 24.98 -9.36 8.78
N ALA A 369 26.26 -9.65 8.50
CA ALA A 369 27.32 -8.66 8.45
C ALA A 369 27.14 -7.64 7.32
N TYR A 370 26.70 -8.07 6.14
CA TYR A 370 26.48 -7.14 5.00
C TYR A 370 25.31 -6.19 5.24
N SER A 371 24.17 -6.68 5.75
CA SER A 371 23.02 -5.84 6.09
C SER A 371 23.34 -4.89 7.23
N HIS A 372 24.07 -5.35 8.22
CA HIS A 372 24.55 -4.51 9.33
C HIS A 372 25.44 -3.38 8.80
N SER A 373 26.45 -3.70 8.00
CA SER A 373 27.35 -2.70 7.37
C SER A 373 26.61 -1.69 6.49
N LEU A 374 25.61 -2.13 5.72
CA LEU A 374 24.77 -1.22 4.94
C LEU A 374 23.98 -0.26 5.83
N ARG A 375 23.36 -0.78 6.89
CA ARG A 375 22.56 0.03 7.82
C ARG A 375 23.42 1.05 8.56
N GLU A 376 24.63 0.69 8.98
CA GLU A 376 25.58 1.61 9.60
C GLU A 376 25.99 2.72 8.63
N ALA A 377 26.36 2.38 7.39
CA ALA A 377 26.72 3.36 6.36
C ALA A 377 25.56 4.31 6.01
N TRP A 378 24.33 3.82 5.99
CA TRP A 378 23.14 4.67 5.81
C TRP A 378 22.96 5.62 7.00
N LEU A 379 23.10 5.16 8.25
CA LEU A 379 23.00 6.03 9.42
C LEU A 379 24.05 7.14 9.42
N GLU A 380 25.30 6.82 9.06
CA GLU A 380 26.38 7.81 8.93
C GLU A 380 26.07 8.87 7.83
N ALA A 381 25.32 8.47 6.79
CA ALA A 381 24.90 9.34 5.70
C ALA A 381 23.58 10.09 5.99
N GLY A 382 22.99 9.93 7.19
CA GLY A 382 21.73 10.57 7.57
C GLY A 382 20.48 9.90 6.99
N ILE A 383 20.59 8.65 6.54
CA ILE A 383 19.48 7.83 6.05
C ILE A 383 19.10 6.85 7.14
N THR A 384 17.85 6.81 7.54
CA THR A 384 17.37 5.94 8.62
C THR A 384 17.01 4.57 8.08
N PRO A 385 17.68 3.48 8.47
CA PRO A 385 17.26 2.14 8.14
C PRO A 385 15.93 1.83 8.82
N LEU A 386 14.95 1.34 8.05
CA LEU A 386 13.68 0.88 8.61
C LEU A 386 13.71 -0.66 8.72
N ALA A 387 13.55 -1.16 9.94
CA ALA A 387 13.40 -2.59 10.18
C ALA A 387 12.03 -3.07 9.69
N LEU A 388 11.96 -3.38 8.39
CA LEU A 388 10.74 -3.84 7.73
C LEU A 388 10.93 -5.25 7.19
N SER A 389 9.89 -6.05 7.33
CA SER A 389 9.77 -7.38 6.74
C SER A 389 8.45 -7.51 5.98
N LEU A 390 8.30 -8.59 5.23
CA LEU A 390 7.07 -8.90 4.53
C LEU A 390 5.94 -9.14 5.53
N SER A 391 4.82 -8.45 5.37
CA SER A 391 3.59 -8.76 6.10
C SER A 391 3.01 -10.09 5.59
N PRO A 392 2.41 -10.93 6.46
CA PRO A 392 1.73 -12.13 6.00
C PRO A 392 0.68 -11.86 4.94
N ALA A 393 0.49 -12.82 4.03
CA ALA A 393 -0.60 -12.78 3.07
C ALA A 393 -1.94 -12.99 3.78
N HIS A 394 -2.96 -12.22 3.40
CA HIS A 394 -4.32 -12.41 3.90
C HIS A 394 -5.03 -13.46 3.05
N THR A 395 -5.34 -14.61 3.64
CA THR A 395 -6.18 -15.64 3.02
C THR A 395 -7.64 -15.47 3.46
N THR A 396 -8.58 -16.06 2.71
CA THR A 396 -10.02 -16.00 2.99
C THR A 396 -10.47 -16.75 4.26
N ALA A 397 -9.53 -17.36 5.00
CA ALA A 397 -9.80 -18.13 6.21
C ALA A 397 -8.77 -17.77 7.30
N ALA A 398 -8.90 -16.61 7.94
CA ALA A 398 -8.33 -16.40 9.25
C ALA A 398 -9.45 -16.52 10.28
N SER A 399 -9.50 -17.64 10.97
CA SER A 399 -10.31 -17.80 12.18
C SER A 399 -9.77 -16.86 13.25
N SER A 400 -10.65 -16.33 14.08
CA SER A 400 -10.38 -15.39 15.18
C SER A 400 -9.51 -15.96 16.33
N SER A 401 -8.69 -16.98 16.08
CA SER A 401 -7.87 -17.67 17.10
C SER A 401 -6.36 -17.39 17.02
N ASP A 402 -5.87 -16.63 16.04
CA ASP A 402 -4.40 -16.47 15.85
C ASP A 402 -3.83 -15.13 16.34
N PHE A 403 -4.59 -14.36 17.11
CA PHE A 403 -4.06 -13.18 17.80
C PHE A 403 -3.69 -13.52 19.26
N SER A 404 -2.73 -14.41 19.44
CA SER A 404 -2.01 -14.50 20.73
C SER A 404 -0.85 -13.49 20.70
N ALA A 405 -0.89 -12.59 21.66
CA ALA A 405 0.13 -11.60 21.90
C ALA A 405 1.51 -12.25 22.12
N GLU A 406 2.42 -12.11 21.17
CA GLU A 406 3.85 -12.13 21.45
C GLU A 406 4.37 -10.70 21.24
N GLY A 407 4.14 -9.90 22.27
CA GLY A 407 4.83 -8.64 22.47
C GLY A 407 6.17 -8.91 23.15
N GLU A 408 7.21 -9.17 22.39
CA GLU A 408 8.56 -9.00 22.91
C GLU A 408 8.90 -7.51 22.92
N VAL A 409 8.97 -7.00 24.15
CA VAL A 409 9.54 -5.70 24.50
C VAL A 409 11.02 -5.76 24.17
N TYR A 410 11.47 -5.02 23.17
CA TYR A 410 12.88 -4.69 23.03
C TYR A 410 13.09 -3.31 23.65
N ASP A 411 13.64 -3.31 24.86
CA ASP A 411 14.28 -2.15 25.48
C ASP A 411 15.61 -1.83 24.81
N ALA A 412 15.84 -0.50 24.66
CA ALA A 412 17.04 0.26 24.29
C ALA A 412 17.52 0.20 22.85
#